data_c0be0c38864b4e0cfda6846aed9918d8
#
_entry.id   c0be0c38864b4e0cfda6846aed9918d8
#
_cell.length_a   1.000
_cell.length_b   1.000
_cell.length_c   1.000
_cell.angle_alpha   90.00
_cell.angle_beta   90.00
_cell.angle_gamma   90.00
#
_symmetry.space_group_name_H-M   'P 1'
#
loop_
_entity.id
_entity.type
_entity.pdbx_description
1 polymer ?
#
loop_
_entity_poly.entity_id
_entity_poly.type
_entity_poly.pdbx_seq_one_letter_code
_entity_poly.pdbx_strand_id
1 'polypeptide(L)'
;MQAAIWKNVFWWVCFIVIAICVQAIAPGLDVLVVGLIILLQEKDWRGMLWLVPLFVLLQEGMGTRPFGPVIVWYAATIVIFKLGRWLFETDNFLFIFLLSACLGAAYYGVAWLMAPLQNLAFNVGDTLDKSLVQAIFMPFAWRLLTATRMKREPEPEEFSP
;
A
#
# COMPACT_ATOMS: atom_id res chain seq x y z
N MET A 1 10.72 -7.70 -24.96
CA MET A 1 9.52 -7.02 -24.49
C MET A 1 8.53 -7.94 -23.77
N GLN A 2 8.02 -9.02 -24.37
CA GLN A 2 7.08 -9.97 -23.71
C GLN A 2 7.64 -10.59 -22.43
N ALA A 3 8.89 -11.03 -22.38
CA ALA A 3 9.49 -11.65 -21.19
C ALA A 3 9.53 -10.71 -19.97
N ALA A 4 9.71 -9.42 -20.16
CA ALA A 4 9.70 -8.43 -19.07
C ALA A 4 8.29 -8.21 -18.52
N ILE A 5 7.27 -8.24 -19.38
CA ILE A 5 5.86 -8.13 -18.97
C ILE A 5 5.48 -9.34 -18.12
N TRP A 6 5.83 -10.55 -18.56
CA TRP A 6 5.53 -11.78 -17.81
C TRP A 6 6.23 -11.83 -16.45
N LYS A 7 7.48 -11.37 -16.36
CA LYS A 7 8.21 -11.27 -15.08
C LYS A 7 7.51 -10.29 -14.11
N ASN A 8 7.06 -9.15 -14.64
CA ASN A 8 6.34 -8.17 -13.82
C ASN A 8 4.99 -8.70 -13.33
N VAL A 9 4.21 -9.33 -14.20
CA VAL A 9 2.93 -9.96 -13.84
C VAL A 9 3.14 -11.06 -12.80
N PHE A 10 4.13 -11.93 -13.03
CA PHE A 10 4.47 -13.00 -12.08
C PHE A 10 4.85 -12.45 -10.70
N TRP A 11 5.66 -11.38 -10.65
CA TRP A 11 6.04 -10.73 -9.40
C TRP A 11 4.81 -10.21 -8.65
N TRP A 12 3.87 -9.53 -9.34
CA TRP A 12 2.64 -9.03 -8.72
C TRP A 12 1.74 -10.15 -8.20
N VAL A 13 1.62 -11.25 -8.94
CA VAL A 13 0.86 -12.42 -8.49
C VAL A 13 1.48 -13.02 -7.23
N CYS A 14 2.79 -13.23 -7.21
CA CYS A 14 3.50 -13.72 -6.02
C CYS A 14 3.33 -12.77 -4.84
N PHE A 15 3.46 -11.45 -5.06
CA PHE A 15 3.25 -10.44 -4.03
C PHE A 15 1.85 -10.52 -3.43
N ILE A 16 0.80 -10.57 -4.27
CA ILE A 16 -0.60 -10.65 -3.82
C ILE A 16 -0.83 -11.91 -2.99
N VAL A 17 -0.36 -13.06 -3.44
CA VAL A 17 -0.50 -14.32 -2.71
C VAL A 17 0.17 -14.25 -1.34
N ILE A 18 1.42 -13.76 -1.28
CA ILE A 18 2.16 -13.59 -0.03
C ILE A 18 1.43 -12.58 0.88
N ALA A 19 0.96 -11.46 0.33
CA ALA A 19 0.23 -10.45 1.09
C ALA A 19 -1.03 -11.02 1.73
N ILE A 20 -1.82 -11.81 0.99
CA ILE A 20 -3.01 -12.48 1.52
C ILE A 20 -2.65 -13.46 2.62
N CYS A 21 -1.60 -14.28 2.43
CA CYS A 21 -1.14 -15.22 3.45
C CYS A 21 -0.71 -14.50 4.74
N VAL A 22 0.05 -13.40 4.63
CA VAL A 22 0.48 -12.62 5.79
C VAL A 22 -0.71 -11.98 6.51
N GLN A 23 -1.67 -11.44 5.77
CA GLN A 23 -2.88 -10.86 6.34
C GLN A 23 -3.78 -11.90 7.03
N ALA A 24 -3.80 -13.13 6.53
CA ALA A 24 -4.53 -14.23 7.18
C ALA A 24 -3.93 -14.61 8.53
N ILE A 25 -2.60 -14.50 8.67
CA ILE A 25 -1.87 -14.80 9.92
C ILE A 25 -1.95 -13.62 10.90
N ALA A 26 -1.88 -12.38 10.37
CA ALA A 26 -1.90 -11.14 11.16
C ALA A 26 -3.12 -10.27 10.78
N PRO A 27 -4.32 -10.57 11.31
CA PRO A 27 -5.52 -9.81 11.01
C PRO A 27 -5.38 -8.35 11.47
N GLY A 28 -5.61 -7.42 10.56
CA GLY A 28 -5.47 -5.97 10.83
C GLY A 28 -4.24 -5.33 10.21
N LEU A 29 -3.25 -6.13 9.77
CA LEU A 29 -2.14 -5.66 8.99
C LEU A 29 -2.54 -5.54 7.51
N ASP A 30 -2.30 -4.40 6.89
CA ASP A 30 -2.52 -4.20 5.45
C ASP A 30 -1.19 -4.24 4.69
N VAL A 31 -0.88 -5.41 4.13
CA VAL A 31 0.34 -5.62 3.33
C VAL A 31 0.18 -5.05 1.93
N LEU A 32 -1.04 -5.03 1.37
CA LEU A 32 -1.30 -4.55 0.02
C LEU A 32 -1.02 -3.05 -0.13
N VAL A 33 -1.12 -2.28 0.97
CA VAL A 33 -0.76 -0.85 0.95
C VAL A 33 0.71 -0.61 0.62
N VAL A 34 1.60 -1.56 0.95
CA VAL A 34 3.02 -1.47 0.55
C VAL A 34 3.16 -1.59 -0.97
N GLY A 35 2.38 -2.48 -1.58
CA GLY A 35 2.28 -2.58 -3.05
C GLY A 35 1.77 -1.30 -3.69
N LEU A 36 0.79 -0.64 -3.08
CA LEU A 36 0.30 0.67 -3.53
C LEU A 36 1.41 1.73 -3.49
N ILE A 37 2.23 1.77 -2.44
CA ILE A 37 3.36 2.70 -2.33
C ILE A 37 4.39 2.44 -3.45
N ILE A 38 4.71 1.18 -3.74
CA ILE A 38 5.62 0.84 -4.83
C ILE A 38 5.08 1.33 -6.17
N LEU A 39 3.80 1.12 -6.46
CA LEU A 39 3.14 1.62 -7.67
C LEU A 39 3.22 3.15 -7.79
N LEU A 40 3.03 3.86 -6.67
CA LEU A 40 3.13 5.31 -6.61
C LEU A 40 4.56 5.81 -6.85
N GLN A 41 5.57 5.08 -6.35
CA GLN A 41 6.99 5.39 -6.57
C GLN A 41 7.39 5.18 -8.03
N GLU A 42 6.97 4.09 -8.63
CA GLU A 42 7.28 3.77 -10.03
C GLU A 42 6.53 4.61 -11.05
N LYS A 43 5.53 5.39 -10.61
CA LYS A 43 4.64 6.16 -11.49
C LYS A 43 3.94 5.29 -12.55
N ASP A 44 3.78 4.00 -12.30
CA ASP A 44 3.11 3.07 -13.20
C ASP A 44 1.59 3.29 -13.18
N TRP A 45 1.14 4.30 -13.92
CA TRP A 45 -0.27 4.69 -13.99
C TRP A 45 -1.16 3.56 -14.53
N ARG A 46 -0.64 2.77 -15.48
CA ARG A 46 -1.38 1.64 -16.04
C ARG A 46 -1.54 0.51 -15.01
N GLY A 47 -0.46 0.20 -14.28
CA GLY A 47 -0.52 -0.76 -13.18
C GLY A 47 -1.47 -0.32 -12.08
N MET A 48 -1.49 0.97 -11.73
CA MET A 48 -2.41 1.52 -10.72
C MET A 48 -3.89 1.30 -11.10
N LEU A 49 -4.26 1.54 -12.36
CA LEU A 49 -5.65 1.40 -12.82
C LEU A 49 -6.21 -0.01 -12.65
N TRP A 50 -5.37 -1.04 -12.69
CA TRP A 50 -5.78 -2.44 -12.56
C TRP A 50 -5.54 -3.00 -11.17
N LEU A 51 -4.39 -2.70 -10.57
CA LEU A 51 -3.99 -3.29 -9.29
C LEU A 51 -4.71 -2.64 -8.10
N VAL A 52 -4.97 -1.33 -8.13
CA VAL A 52 -5.66 -0.67 -7.01
C VAL A 52 -7.10 -1.17 -6.84
N PRO A 53 -7.94 -1.24 -7.89
CA PRO A 53 -9.26 -1.87 -7.77
C PRO A 53 -9.18 -3.34 -7.34
N LEU A 54 -8.19 -4.09 -7.85
CA LEU A 54 -7.98 -5.48 -7.44
C LEU A 54 -7.64 -5.57 -5.94
N PHE A 55 -6.77 -4.71 -5.42
CA PHE A 55 -6.43 -4.68 -3.99
C PHE A 55 -7.64 -4.34 -3.12
N VAL A 56 -8.47 -3.38 -3.55
CA VAL A 56 -9.72 -3.04 -2.86
C VAL A 56 -10.65 -4.26 -2.83
N LEU A 57 -10.88 -4.90 -3.98
CA LEU A 57 -11.74 -6.08 -4.06
C LEU A 57 -11.23 -7.25 -3.21
N LEU A 58 -9.92 -7.47 -3.17
CA LEU A 58 -9.32 -8.50 -2.32
C LEU A 58 -9.51 -8.20 -0.84
N GLN A 59 -9.25 -6.96 -0.42
CA GLN A 59 -9.39 -6.55 0.98
C GLN A 59 -10.84 -6.61 1.48
N GLU A 60 -11.77 -6.14 0.68
CA GLU A 60 -13.18 -6.15 1.04
C GLU A 60 -13.81 -7.53 0.80
N GLY A 61 -13.36 -8.26 -0.23
CA GLY A 61 -13.86 -9.59 -0.56
C GLY A 61 -13.47 -10.68 0.44
N MET A 62 -12.39 -10.51 1.22
CA MET A 62 -12.01 -11.45 2.30
C MET A 62 -12.97 -11.40 3.50
N GLY A 63 -13.97 -10.52 3.50
CA GLY A 63 -15.03 -10.47 4.51
C GLY A 63 -14.60 -10.04 5.91
N THR A 64 -13.35 -9.61 6.08
CA THR A 64 -12.81 -9.18 7.37
C THR A 64 -13.18 -7.73 7.72
N ARG A 65 -13.65 -6.97 6.74
CA ARG A 65 -14.02 -5.55 6.89
C ARG A 65 -15.31 -5.22 6.15
N PRO A 66 -16.14 -4.31 6.66
CA PRO A 66 -17.29 -3.79 5.93
C PRO A 66 -16.83 -3.01 4.69
N PHE A 67 -17.72 -2.88 3.71
CA PHE A 67 -17.43 -2.21 2.45
C PHE A 67 -17.16 -0.70 2.64
N GLY A 68 -16.14 -0.16 1.98
CA GLY A 68 -15.85 1.28 1.93
C GLY A 68 -14.63 1.78 2.68
N PRO A 69 -14.28 1.30 3.90
CA PRO A 69 -13.11 1.78 4.65
C PRO A 69 -11.80 1.61 3.90
N VAL A 70 -11.66 0.56 3.09
CA VAL A 70 -10.44 0.29 2.32
C VAL A 70 -10.24 1.35 1.23
N ILE A 71 -11.32 1.79 0.59
CA ILE A 71 -11.27 2.86 -0.42
C ILE A 71 -10.78 4.16 0.21
N VAL A 72 -11.35 4.53 1.36
CA VAL A 72 -10.95 5.75 2.10
C VAL A 72 -9.49 5.63 2.56
N TRP A 73 -9.09 4.48 3.05
CA TRP A 73 -7.72 4.19 3.48
C TRP A 73 -6.71 4.33 2.32
N TYR A 74 -7.00 3.76 1.15
CA TYR A 74 -6.12 3.88 0.00
C TYR A 74 -6.10 5.29 -0.58
N ALA A 75 -7.24 5.99 -0.60
CA ALA A 75 -7.29 7.40 -0.97
C ALA A 75 -6.43 8.26 -0.03
N ALA A 76 -6.54 8.06 1.28
CA ALA A 76 -5.70 8.72 2.28
C ALA A 76 -4.21 8.43 2.05
N THR A 77 -3.86 7.17 1.78
CA THR A 77 -2.48 6.76 1.46
C THR A 77 -1.95 7.50 0.23
N ILE A 78 -2.72 7.59 -0.84
CA ILE A 78 -2.32 8.31 -2.06
C ILE A 78 -2.10 9.80 -1.77
N VAL A 79 -2.99 10.42 -1.00
CA VAL A 79 -2.87 11.85 -0.64
C VAL A 79 -1.63 12.10 0.20
N ILE A 80 -1.43 11.30 1.26
CA ILE A 80 -0.27 11.43 2.16
C ILE A 80 1.03 11.20 1.40
N PHE A 81 1.07 10.19 0.51
CA PHE A 81 2.24 9.93 -0.33
C PHE A 81 2.55 11.11 -1.27
N LYS A 82 1.53 11.68 -1.94
CA LYS A 82 1.71 12.83 -2.83
C LYS A 82 2.21 14.06 -2.08
N LEU A 83 1.68 14.33 -0.89
CA LEU A 83 2.13 15.42 -0.03
C LEU A 83 3.58 15.20 0.44
N GLY A 84 3.89 14.01 0.89
CA GLY A 84 5.24 13.65 1.33
C GLY A 84 6.28 13.74 0.20
N ARG A 85 5.91 13.32 -1.00
CA ARG A 85 6.76 13.42 -2.20
C ARG A 85 7.08 14.86 -2.61
N TRP A 86 6.26 15.82 -2.25
CA TRP A 86 6.55 17.23 -2.48
C TRP A 86 7.66 17.73 -1.56
N LEU A 87 7.80 17.12 -0.37
CA LEU A 87 8.77 17.52 0.66
C LEU A 87 10.08 16.72 0.62
N PHE A 88 10.05 15.46 0.15
CA PHE A 88 11.16 14.52 0.23
C PHE A 88 11.31 13.71 -1.07
N GLU A 89 12.55 13.26 -1.33
CA GLU A 89 12.83 12.28 -2.36
C GLU A 89 12.26 10.90 -1.96
N THR A 90 11.52 10.28 -2.87
CA THR A 90 10.75 9.04 -2.61
C THR A 90 11.60 7.80 -2.38
N ASP A 91 12.86 7.81 -2.79
CA ASP A 91 13.79 6.67 -2.68
C ASP A 91 14.56 6.67 -1.36
N ASN A 92 14.33 7.65 -0.49
CA ASN A 92 15.01 7.76 0.78
C ASN A 92 14.29 6.94 1.86
N PHE A 93 15.06 6.14 2.62
CA PHE A 93 14.52 5.36 3.75
C PHE A 93 13.85 6.24 4.81
N LEU A 94 14.41 7.45 5.06
CA LEU A 94 13.83 8.42 6.00
C LEU A 94 12.42 8.85 5.55
N PHE A 95 12.22 9.06 4.24
CA PHE A 95 10.90 9.36 3.69
C PHE A 95 9.90 8.23 3.99
N ILE A 96 10.28 6.98 3.75
CA ILE A 96 9.41 5.82 4.00
C ILE A 96 9.11 5.67 5.50
N PHE A 97 10.08 5.92 6.37
CA PHE A 97 9.88 5.89 7.81
C PHE A 97 8.88 6.95 8.27
N LEU A 98 9.03 8.19 7.79
CA LEU A 98 8.09 9.27 8.11
C LEU A 98 6.71 9.02 7.51
N LEU A 99 6.67 8.55 6.26
CA LEU A 99 5.44 8.15 5.58
C LEU A 99 4.70 7.07 6.38
N SER A 100 5.41 6.04 6.88
CA SER A 100 4.80 4.96 7.65
C SER A 100 4.20 5.45 8.97
N ALA A 101 4.86 6.40 9.64
CA ALA A 101 4.32 7.02 10.84
C ALA A 101 3.03 7.82 10.54
N CYS A 102 3.04 8.62 9.46
CA CYS A 102 1.85 9.35 9.01
C CYS A 102 0.71 8.38 8.62
N LEU A 103 1.03 7.27 7.97
CA LEU A 103 0.06 6.26 7.59
C LEU A 103 -0.49 5.50 8.80
N GLY A 104 0.32 5.22 9.82
CA GLY A 104 -0.17 4.68 11.09
C GLY A 104 -1.21 5.60 11.74
N ALA A 105 -0.90 6.91 11.81
CA ALA A 105 -1.84 7.91 12.32
C ALA A 105 -3.12 8.01 11.46
N ALA A 106 -2.97 7.97 10.13
CA ALA A 106 -4.11 7.99 9.21
C ALA A 106 -4.98 6.73 9.34
N TYR A 107 -4.38 5.56 9.54
CA TYR A 107 -5.11 4.31 9.78
C TYR A 107 -6.01 4.43 11.02
N TYR A 108 -5.46 4.96 12.11
CA TYR A 108 -6.23 5.24 13.32
C TYR A 108 -7.37 6.23 13.04
N GLY A 109 -7.08 7.33 12.33
CA GLY A 109 -8.07 8.35 11.98
C GLY A 109 -9.21 7.81 11.11
N VAL A 110 -8.89 7.00 10.10
CA VAL A 110 -9.89 6.35 9.24
C VAL A 110 -10.75 5.38 10.04
N ALA A 111 -10.15 4.57 10.91
CA ALA A 111 -10.89 3.64 11.76
C ALA A 111 -11.82 4.39 12.72
N TRP A 112 -11.35 5.47 13.33
CA TRP A 112 -12.15 6.32 14.22
C TRP A 112 -13.33 6.97 13.48
N LEU A 113 -13.11 7.48 12.27
CA LEU A 113 -14.14 8.11 11.44
C LEU A 113 -15.19 7.09 10.96
N MET A 114 -14.76 5.89 10.59
CA MET A 114 -15.64 4.88 10.01
C MET A 114 -16.44 4.09 11.04
N ALA A 115 -15.95 3.94 12.27
CA ALA A 115 -16.63 3.18 13.30
C ALA A 115 -18.07 3.65 13.57
N PRO A 116 -18.35 4.95 13.81
CA PRO A 116 -19.72 5.42 14.03
C PRO A 116 -20.58 5.32 12.75
N LEU A 117 -20.00 5.49 11.57
CA LEU A 117 -20.73 5.38 10.30
C LEU A 117 -21.21 3.96 10.02
N GLN A 118 -20.53 2.97 10.58
CA GLN A 118 -20.84 1.55 10.38
C GLN A 118 -21.47 0.90 11.61
N ASN A 119 -21.81 1.68 12.64
CA ASN A 119 -22.33 1.17 13.93
C ASN A 119 -21.42 0.10 14.56
N LEU A 120 -20.12 0.21 14.37
CA LEU A 120 -19.13 -0.68 14.96
C LEU A 120 -18.64 -0.14 16.30
N ALA A 121 -18.42 -1.04 17.26
CA ALA A 121 -17.78 -0.68 18.51
C ALA A 121 -16.31 -0.29 18.26
N PHE A 122 -15.96 0.96 18.56
CA PHE A 122 -14.59 1.45 18.44
C PHE A 122 -13.79 1.10 19.67
N ASN A 123 -12.83 0.19 19.52
CA ASN A 123 -11.88 -0.14 20.58
C ASN A 123 -10.57 0.62 20.35
N VAL A 124 -10.32 1.63 21.19
CA VAL A 124 -9.13 2.50 21.09
C VAL A 124 -7.84 1.68 21.19
N GLY A 125 -7.74 0.75 22.13
CA GLY A 125 -6.53 -0.05 22.34
C GLY A 125 -6.22 -0.94 21.14
N ASP A 126 -7.19 -1.73 20.68
CA ASP A 126 -7.03 -2.62 19.55
C ASP A 126 -6.69 -1.86 18.24
N THR A 127 -7.32 -0.71 18.03
CA THR A 127 -7.05 0.12 16.85
C THR A 127 -5.66 0.75 16.92
N LEU A 128 -5.24 1.19 18.09
CA LEU A 128 -3.90 1.76 18.30
C LEU A 128 -2.82 0.70 18.06
N ASP A 129 -2.98 -0.50 18.60
CA ASP A 129 -2.05 -1.60 18.39
C ASP A 129 -1.90 -1.95 16.91
N LYS A 130 -3.00 -2.06 16.18
CA LYS A 130 -2.99 -2.29 14.72
C LYS A 130 -2.30 -1.17 13.96
N SER A 131 -2.53 0.08 14.33
CA SER A 131 -1.90 1.24 13.69
C SER A 131 -0.41 1.29 13.93
N LEU A 132 0.05 0.96 15.14
CA LEU A 132 1.47 0.89 15.48
C LEU A 132 2.18 -0.26 14.76
N VAL A 133 1.55 -1.44 14.74
CA VAL A 133 2.08 -2.60 13.99
C VAL A 133 2.19 -2.27 12.51
N GLN A 134 1.19 -1.62 11.93
CA GLN A 134 1.21 -1.17 10.53
C GLN A 134 2.35 -0.18 10.28
N ALA A 135 2.54 0.81 11.15
CA ALA A 135 3.59 1.83 11.02
C ALA A 135 5.00 1.22 11.10
N ILE A 136 5.21 0.26 12.00
CA ILE A 136 6.51 -0.40 12.16
C ILE A 136 6.78 -1.38 11.01
N PHE A 137 5.77 -2.15 10.62
CA PHE A 137 5.91 -3.16 9.56
C PHE A 137 6.25 -2.56 8.18
N MET A 138 5.66 -1.42 7.86
CA MET A 138 5.70 -0.84 6.52
C MET A 138 7.12 -0.55 5.98
N PRO A 139 8.04 0.11 6.71
CA PRO A 139 9.37 0.38 6.19
C PRO A 139 10.19 -0.90 5.95
N PHE A 140 10.00 -1.94 6.76
CA PHE A 140 10.67 -3.22 6.56
C PHE A 140 10.13 -3.96 5.34
N ALA A 141 8.81 -4.03 5.21
CA ALA A 141 8.16 -4.66 4.05
C ALA A 141 8.52 -3.94 2.76
N TRP A 142 8.50 -2.60 2.76
CA TRP A 142 8.93 -1.80 1.62
C TRP A 142 10.38 -2.10 1.22
N ARG A 143 11.30 -2.13 2.17
CA ARG A 143 12.71 -2.43 1.90
C ARG A 143 12.90 -3.82 1.31
N LEU A 144 12.20 -4.82 1.84
CA LEU A 144 12.26 -6.19 1.34
C LEU A 144 11.71 -6.28 -0.08
N LEU A 145 10.55 -5.68 -0.33
CA LEU A 145 9.89 -5.74 -1.62
C LEU A 145 10.65 -4.97 -2.71
N THR A 146 11.19 -3.79 -2.38
CA THR A 146 12.02 -3.03 -3.34
C THR A 146 13.33 -3.73 -3.66
N ALA A 147 13.90 -4.50 -2.72
CA ALA A 147 15.10 -5.30 -2.97
C ALA A 147 14.83 -6.47 -3.95
N THR A 148 13.62 -7.03 -3.93
CA THR A 148 13.22 -8.14 -4.83
C THR A 148 12.72 -7.66 -6.18
N ARG A 149 12.33 -6.38 -6.27
CA ARG A 149 11.80 -5.81 -7.51
C ARG A 149 12.92 -5.36 -8.42
N MET A 150 12.99 -5.92 -9.63
CA MET A 150 13.90 -5.43 -10.65
C MET A 150 13.53 -3.97 -10.99
N LYS A 151 14.47 -3.04 -10.79
CA LYS A 151 14.31 -1.66 -11.27
C LYS A 151 13.98 -1.72 -12.77
N ARG A 152 12.85 -1.17 -13.15
CA ARG A 152 12.54 -0.91 -14.55
C ARG A 152 13.57 0.12 -15.01
N GLU A 153 14.43 -0.25 -15.96
CA GLU A 153 15.24 0.76 -16.66
C GLU A 153 14.26 1.75 -17.30
N PRO A 154 14.46 3.07 -17.10
CA PRO A 154 13.66 4.05 -17.81
C PRO A 154 13.83 3.79 -19.32
N GLU A 155 12.70 3.68 -20.01
CA GLU A 155 12.72 3.63 -21.48
C GLU A 155 13.50 4.85 -21.97
N PRO A 156 14.54 4.67 -22.81
CA PRO A 156 15.25 5.82 -23.36
C PRO A 156 14.21 6.70 -24.07
N GLU A 157 14.14 7.97 -23.66
CA GLU A 157 13.36 8.96 -24.39
C GLU A 157 13.88 8.93 -25.83
N GLU A 158 13.10 8.40 -26.77
CA GLU A 158 13.35 8.55 -28.18
C GLU A 158 13.33 10.06 -28.45
N PHE A 159 14.52 10.64 -28.53
CA PHE A 159 14.71 11.94 -29.14
C PHE A 159 14.24 11.81 -30.60
N SER A 160 12.98 12.15 -30.82
CA SER A 160 12.48 12.40 -32.16
C SER A 160 13.10 13.73 -32.63
N PRO A 161 13.87 13.73 -33.75
CA PRO A 161 14.49 14.93 -34.27
C PRO A 161 13.44 15.94 -34.80
#